data_bfed19fbdb1046e6ea929c178ace4c65
#
_entry.id   bfed19fbdb1046e6ea929c178ace4c65
#
_cell.length_a   1.000
_cell.length_b   1.000
_cell.length_c   1.000
_cell.angle_alpha   90.00
_cell.angle_beta   90.00
_cell.angle_gamma   90.00
#
_symmetry.space_group_name_H-M   'P 1'
#
loop_
_entity.id
_entity.type
_entity.pdbx_description
1 polymer ?
#
loop_
_entity_poly.entity_id
_entity_poly.type
_entity_poly.pdbx_seq_one_letter_code
_entity_poly.pdbx_strand_id
1 'polypeptide(L)'
;MKAVLAKRVHSGRADLTEFRELAAAAGYEIVGEITQTRAEDTAHHFGQGKVTEIAELVARTDAETAIIDNEVGPYQMFNIGRILPGETEVLDRFTLILTIFGQRAQTRKAQLQVELAELRYQLPRASAKTSLAKRDERPGFMVLGDY
;
A
#
# COMPACT_ATOMS: atom_id res chain seq x y z
N MET A 1 1.94 -3.88 -15.69
CA MET A 1 0.85 -3.50 -14.78
C MET A 1 0.93 -2.03 -14.46
N LYS A 2 -0.17 -1.31 -14.60
CA LYS A 2 -0.19 0.14 -14.40
C LYS A 2 -0.25 0.49 -12.93
N ALA A 3 0.54 1.46 -12.51
CA ALA A 3 0.61 1.86 -11.12
C ALA A 3 0.66 3.38 -10.97
N VAL A 4 0.05 3.87 -9.90
CA VAL A 4 0.25 5.24 -9.46
C VAL A 4 1.17 5.21 -8.25
N LEU A 5 1.99 6.24 -8.12
CA LEU A 5 2.91 6.37 -6.99
C LEU A 5 2.44 7.47 -6.06
N ALA A 6 2.60 7.26 -4.76
CA ALA A 6 2.23 8.26 -3.78
C ALA A 6 3.32 8.35 -2.71
N LYS A 7 3.52 9.55 -2.18
CA LYS A 7 4.51 9.77 -1.13
C LYS A 7 4.08 10.89 -0.22
N ARG A 8 4.21 10.68 1.08
CA ARG A 8 4.02 11.72 2.07
C ARG A 8 5.37 11.99 2.76
N VAL A 9 5.68 13.26 2.93
CA VAL A 9 6.82 13.66 3.76
C VAL A 9 6.31 14.59 4.85
N HIS A 10 7.03 14.61 5.98
CA HIS A 10 6.63 15.43 7.11
C HIS A 10 6.83 16.92 6.81
N SER A 11 7.92 17.23 6.15
CA SER A 11 8.26 18.62 5.81
C SER A 11 9.07 18.62 4.53
N GLY A 12 9.17 19.78 3.90
CA GLY A 12 9.94 19.95 2.69
C GLY A 12 9.16 19.42 1.47
N ARG A 13 9.91 19.07 0.45
CA ARG A 13 9.33 18.63 -0.82
C ARG A 13 9.56 17.14 -1.00
N ALA A 14 8.50 16.41 -1.35
CA ALA A 14 8.61 14.99 -1.62
C ALA A 14 9.25 14.76 -2.99
N ASP A 15 10.15 13.79 -3.07
CA ASP A 15 10.86 13.44 -4.29
C ASP A 15 10.62 11.97 -4.60
N LEU A 16 10.05 11.69 -5.76
CA LEU A 16 9.73 10.34 -6.21
C LEU A 16 10.71 9.82 -7.28
N THR A 17 11.78 10.55 -7.56
CA THR A 17 12.69 10.19 -8.66
C THR A 17 13.25 8.76 -8.50
N GLU A 18 13.82 8.45 -7.35
CA GLU A 18 14.40 7.13 -7.11
C GLU A 18 13.31 6.06 -7.08
N PHE A 19 12.20 6.35 -6.43
CA PHE A 19 11.13 5.38 -6.29
C PHE A 19 10.50 5.04 -7.64
N ARG A 20 10.40 6.02 -8.52
CA ARG A 20 9.89 5.81 -9.87
C ARG A 20 10.78 4.81 -10.61
N GLU A 21 12.10 4.94 -10.46
CA GLU A 21 13.03 4.01 -11.09
C GLU A 21 12.89 2.61 -10.50
N LEU A 22 12.72 2.52 -9.19
CA LEU A 22 12.54 1.22 -8.53
C LEU A 22 11.27 0.53 -9.01
N ALA A 23 10.17 1.26 -9.07
CA ALA A 23 8.89 0.69 -9.50
C ALA A 23 8.96 0.25 -10.97
N ALA A 24 9.59 1.05 -11.81
CA ALA A 24 9.78 0.69 -13.22
C ALA A 24 10.63 -0.56 -13.33
N ALA A 25 11.70 -0.68 -12.55
CA ALA A 25 12.57 -1.84 -12.54
C ALA A 25 11.81 -3.11 -12.10
N ALA A 26 10.80 -2.95 -11.26
CA ALA A 26 9.96 -4.07 -10.82
C ALA A 26 8.92 -4.47 -11.85
N GLY A 27 8.81 -3.74 -12.95
CA GLY A 27 7.89 -4.07 -14.03
C GLY A 27 6.61 -3.25 -14.07
N TYR A 28 6.50 -2.22 -13.26
CA TYR A 28 5.30 -1.37 -13.26
C TYR A 28 5.42 -0.25 -14.29
N GLU A 29 4.31 0.04 -14.94
CA GLU A 29 4.18 1.22 -15.79
C GLU A 29 3.58 2.33 -14.96
N ILE A 30 4.31 3.41 -14.77
CA ILE A 30 3.89 4.50 -13.89
C ILE A 30 2.96 5.44 -14.67
N VAL A 31 1.71 5.51 -14.25
CA VAL A 31 0.69 6.30 -14.97
C VAL A 31 0.25 7.54 -14.20
N GLY A 32 0.76 7.77 -13.00
CA GLY A 32 0.46 8.96 -12.25
C GLY A 32 1.24 9.00 -10.94
N GLU A 33 1.38 10.21 -10.39
CA GLU A 33 2.10 10.42 -9.14
C GLU A 33 1.39 11.47 -8.31
N ILE A 34 1.42 11.31 -7.00
CA ILE A 34 0.83 12.28 -6.10
C ILE A 34 1.67 12.34 -4.83
N THR A 35 1.86 13.56 -4.32
CA THR A 35 2.68 13.75 -3.11
C THR A 35 1.94 14.64 -2.14
N GLN A 36 2.32 14.54 -0.87
CA GLN A 36 1.76 15.39 0.17
C GLN A 36 2.82 15.70 1.20
N THR A 37 2.86 16.93 1.66
CA THR A 37 3.72 17.35 2.77
C THR A 37 2.81 17.68 3.95
N ARG A 38 2.82 16.80 4.94
CA ARG A 38 2.08 17.00 6.18
C ARG A 38 2.49 15.94 7.20
N ALA A 39 2.10 16.12 8.45
CA ALA A 39 2.31 15.10 9.46
C ALA A 39 1.50 13.85 9.12
N GLU A 40 1.99 12.71 9.56
CA GLU A 40 1.31 11.44 9.32
C GLU A 40 -0.06 11.42 10.00
N ASP A 41 -1.07 10.99 9.25
CA ASP A 41 -2.39 10.74 9.81
C ASP A 41 -2.43 9.33 10.37
N THR A 42 -2.90 9.16 11.60
CA THR A 42 -2.86 7.86 12.25
C THR A 42 -3.77 6.83 11.59
N ALA A 43 -4.85 7.26 10.98
CA ALA A 43 -5.82 6.36 10.37
C ALA A 43 -5.53 6.08 8.90
N HIS A 44 -5.00 7.05 8.15
CA HIS A 44 -4.86 6.94 6.70
C HIS A 44 -3.45 7.21 6.18
N HIS A 45 -2.50 7.51 7.04
CA HIS A 45 -1.13 7.88 6.67
C HIS A 45 -1.08 9.24 5.97
N PHE A 46 -1.84 9.42 4.89
CA PHE A 46 -2.06 10.70 4.23
C PHE A 46 -3.25 11.41 4.87
N GLY A 47 -3.46 12.68 4.54
CA GLY A 47 -4.73 13.30 4.84
C GLY A 47 -5.84 12.58 4.09
N GLN A 48 -7.03 12.50 4.69
CA GLN A 48 -8.14 11.76 4.08
C GLN A 48 -8.49 12.29 2.70
N GLY A 49 -8.47 13.61 2.52
CA GLY A 49 -8.72 14.20 1.21
C GLY A 49 -7.68 13.78 0.18
N LYS A 50 -6.44 13.60 0.60
CA LYS A 50 -5.38 13.15 -0.29
C LYS A 50 -5.60 11.71 -0.72
N VAL A 51 -6.09 10.85 0.17
CA VAL A 51 -6.42 9.47 -0.20
C VAL A 51 -7.53 9.45 -1.25
N THR A 52 -8.50 10.35 -1.12
CA THR A 52 -9.54 10.50 -2.12
C THR A 52 -8.95 10.92 -3.47
N GLU A 53 -7.98 11.83 -3.47
CA GLU A 53 -7.29 12.22 -4.69
C GLU A 53 -6.53 11.04 -5.32
N ILE A 54 -5.91 10.19 -4.48
CA ILE A 54 -5.25 8.99 -4.98
C ILE A 54 -6.28 8.08 -5.64
N ALA A 55 -7.43 7.90 -5.00
CA ALA A 55 -8.49 7.07 -5.56
C ALA A 55 -8.98 7.60 -6.91
N GLU A 56 -9.12 8.92 -7.02
CA GLU A 56 -9.54 9.54 -8.27
C GLU A 56 -8.47 9.35 -9.35
N LEU A 57 -7.20 9.46 -8.98
CA LEU A 57 -6.11 9.25 -9.92
C LEU A 57 -6.08 7.81 -10.42
N VAL A 58 -6.27 6.85 -9.51
CA VAL A 58 -6.34 5.43 -9.88
C VAL A 58 -7.49 5.20 -10.87
N ALA A 59 -8.66 5.74 -10.57
CA ALA A 59 -9.82 5.56 -11.44
C ALA A 59 -9.60 6.18 -12.82
N ARG A 60 -9.02 7.38 -12.85
CA ARG A 60 -8.84 8.13 -14.09
C ARG A 60 -7.79 7.49 -14.99
N THR A 61 -6.80 6.83 -14.43
CA THR A 61 -5.70 6.24 -15.19
C THR A 61 -5.86 4.74 -15.43
N ASP A 62 -6.92 4.14 -14.90
CA ASP A 62 -7.12 2.69 -14.93
C ASP A 62 -5.95 1.93 -14.30
N ALA A 63 -5.31 2.51 -13.30
CA ALA A 63 -4.23 1.85 -12.62
C ALA A 63 -4.75 0.65 -11.83
N GLU A 64 -3.94 -0.38 -11.75
CA GLU A 64 -4.28 -1.60 -11.02
C GLU A 64 -3.67 -1.60 -9.63
N THR A 65 -2.66 -0.75 -9.41
CA THR A 65 -1.88 -0.75 -8.19
C THR A 65 -1.57 0.67 -7.77
N ALA A 66 -1.62 0.91 -6.46
CA ALA A 66 -1.13 2.15 -5.86
C ALA A 66 0.07 1.77 -5.01
N ILE A 67 1.23 2.38 -5.26
CA ILE A 67 2.45 2.07 -4.54
C ILE A 67 2.89 3.30 -3.75
N ILE A 68 3.01 3.13 -2.45
CA ILE A 68 3.30 4.23 -1.54
C ILE A 68 4.77 4.19 -1.14
N ASP A 69 5.48 5.29 -1.39
CA ASP A 69 6.91 5.41 -1.03
C ASP A 69 7.06 5.81 0.43
N ASN A 70 6.43 5.03 1.30
CA ASN A 70 6.51 5.17 2.74
C ASN A 70 6.29 3.81 3.36
N GLU A 71 6.71 3.68 4.60
CA GLU A 71 6.30 2.55 5.41
C GLU A 71 4.92 2.86 5.97
N VAL A 72 3.95 1.98 5.72
CA VAL A 72 2.55 2.22 6.09
C VAL A 72 2.08 1.11 7.01
N GLY A 73 1.48 1.47 8.14
CA GLY A 73 1.02 0.49 9.11
C GLY A 73 -0.16 -0.33 8.61
N PRO A 74 -0.42 -1.49 9.23
CA PRO A 74 -1.51 -2.36 8.78
C PRO A 74 -2.88 -1.71 8.82
N TYR A 75 -3.17 -0.94 9.86
CA TYR A 75 -4.43 -0.24 10.00
C TYR A 75 -4.60 0.82 8.93
N GLN A 76 -3.54 1.59 8.71
CA GLN A 76 -3.55 2.62 7.67
C GLN A 76 -3.72 2.02 6.29
N MET A 77 -3.03 0.91 6.01
CA MET A 77 -3.11 0.23 4.73
C MET A 77 -4.53 -0.25 4.45
N PHE A 78 -5.18 -0.83 5.45
CA PHE A 78 -6.56 -1.28 5.34
C PHE A 78 -7.48 -0.10 5.00
N ASN A 79 -7.33 1.01 5.73
CA ASN A 79 -8.18 2.18 5.51
C ASN A 79 -7.98 2.81 4.14
N ILE A 80 -6.75 2.85 3.65
CA ILE A 80 -6.47 3.33 2.30
C ILE A 80 -7.14 2.42 1.28
N GLY A 81 -6.97 1.12 1.44
CA GLY A 81 -7.53 0.16 0.50
C GLY A 81 -9.05 0.24 0.37
N ARG A 82 -9.73 0.61 1.47
CA ARG A 82 -11.19 0.74 1.43
C ARG A 82 -11.66 1.92 0.59
N ILE A 83 -10.82 2.94 0.43
CA ILE A 83 -11.20 4.14 -0.30
C ILE A 83 -10.88 4.00 -1.79
N LEU A 84 -9.89 3.19 -2.13
CA LEU A 84 -9.49 3.01 -3.52
C LEU A 84 -10.53 2.20 -4.29
N PRO A 85 -10.64 2.45 -5.61
CA PRO A 85 -11.69 1.77 -6.39
C PRO A 85 -11.41 0.30 -6.60
N GLY A 86 -12.48 -0.48 -6.56
CA GLY A 86 -12.48 -1.89 -6.95
C GLY A 86 -11.45 -2.72 -6.22
N GLU A 87 -10.70 -3.47 -6.99
CA GLU A 87 -9.69 -4.37 -6.44
C GLU A 87 -8.28 -3.81 -6.59
N THR A 88 -8.15 -2.50 -6.47
CA THR A 88 -6.84 -1.87 -6.54
C THR A 88 -5.92 -2.45 -5.46
N GLU A 89 -4.77 -2.94 -5.88
CA GLU A 89 -3.77 -3.43 -4.95
C GLU A 89 -3.01 -2.25 -4.35
N VAL A 90 -2.76 -2.29 -3.06
CA VAL A 90 -1.99 -1.23 -2.40
C VAL A 90 -0.71 -1.84 -1.86
N LEU A 91 0.41 -1.31 -2.29
CA LEU A 91 1.72 -1.75 -1.82
C LEU A 91 2.42 -0.58 -1.14
N ASP A 92 3.27 -0.89 -0.18
CA ASP A 92 4.13 0.12 0.41
C ASP A 92 5.57 -0.10 -0.05
N ARG A 93 6.45 0.76 0.43
CA ARG A 93 7.85 0.74 0.05
C ARG A 93 8.52 -0.60 0.32
N PHE A 94 8.24 -1.18 1.49
CA PHE A 94 8.87 -2.44 1.87
C PHE A 94 8.47 -3.57 0.94
N THR A 95 7.19 -3.65 0.61
CA THR A 95 6.69 -4.69 -0.28
C THR A 95 7.28 -4.56 -1.67
N LEU A 96 7.42 -3.34 -2.18
CA LEU A 96 8.05 -3.14 -3.48
C LEU A 96 9.50 -3.62 -3.48
N ILE A 97 10.26 -3.30 -2.44
CA ILE A 97 11.65 -3.73 -2.35
C ILE A 97 11.75 -5.24 -2.29
N LEU A 98 10.87 -5.90 -1.53
CA LEU A 98 10.84 -7.35 -1.47
C LEU A 98 10.51 -7.96 -2.83
N THR A 99 9.60 -7.34 -3.56
CA THR A 99 9.25 -7.80 -4.92
C THR A 99 10.49 -7.78 -5.81
N ILE A 100 11.27 -6.72 -5.74
CA ILE A 100 12.50 -6.61 -6.53
C ILE A 100 13.51 -7.68 -6.11
N PHE A 101 13.70 -7.90 -4.82
CA PHE A 101 14.59 -8.94 -4.34
C PHE A 101 14.13 -10.32 -4.83
N GLY A 102 12.82 -10.58 -4.82
CA GLY A 102 12.27 -11.84 -5.29
C GLY A 102 12.56 -12.07 -6.78
N GLN A 103 12.44 -11.02 -7.59
CA GLN A 103 12.72 -11.10 -9.00
C GLN A 103 14.18 -11.40 -9.31
N ARG A 104 15.08 -10.99 -8.39
CA ARG A 104 16.52 -11.16 -8.59
C ARG A 104 17.11 -12.37 -7.89
N ALA A 105 16.32 -13.05 -7.05
CA ALA A 105 16.81 -14.21 -6.31
C ALA A 105 17.03 -15.38 -7.26
N GLN A 106 18.28 -15.85 -7.36
CA GLN A 106 18.64 -16.88 -8.31
C GLN A 106 18.95 -18.23 -7.66
N THR A 107 19.03 -18.30 -6.34
CA THR A 107 19.26 -19.55 -5.64
C THR A 107 18.02 -19.91 -4.84
N ARG A 108 17.85 -21.21 -4.57
CA ARG A 108 16.73 -21.66 -3.76
C ARG A 108 16.76 -21.03 -2.37
N LYS A 109 17.95 -20.94 -1.81
CA LYS A 109 18.10 -20.31 -0.49
C LYS A 109 17.65 -18.86 -0.49
N ALA A 110 18.08 -18.07 -1.49
CA ALA A 110 17.70 -16.68 -1.61
C ALA A 110 16.20 -16.55 -1.81
N GLN A 111 15.60 -17.39 -2.64
CA GLN A 111 14.15 -17.36 -2.86
C GLN A 111 13.39 -17.63 -1.58
N LEU A 112 13.84 -18.62 -0.80
CA LEU A 112 13.18 -18.94 0.47
C LEU A 112 13.32 -17.81 1.48
N GLN A 113 14.45 -17.13 1.49
CA GLN A 113 14.64 -15.99 2.40
C GLN A 113 13.69 -14.85 2.06
N VAL A 114 13.47 -14.59 0.78
CA VAL A 114 12.52 -13.56 0.34
C VAL A 114 11.10 -13.96 0.72
N GLU A 115 10.72 -15.21 0.47
CA GLU A 115 9.39 -15.70 0.84
C GLU A 115 9.15 -15.57 2.34
N LEU A 116 10.15 -15.90 3.15
CA LEU A 116 10.04 -15.78 4.60
C LEU A 116 9.85 -14.34 5.02
N ALA A 117 10.60 -13.42 4.42
CA ALA A 117 10.46 -11.98 4.72
C ALA A 117 9.08 -11.48 4.33
N GLU A 118 8.58 -11.91 3.17
CA GLU A 118 7.23 -11.55 2.73
C GLU A 118 6.16 -12.03 3.70
N LEU A 119 6.27 -13.28 4.12
CA LEU A 119 5.31 -13.85 5.07
C LEU A 119 5.34 -13.14 6.41
N ARG A 120 6.53 -12.86 6.91
CA ARG A 120 6.67 -12.14 8.18
C ARG A 120 6.05 -10.74 8.12
N TYR A 121 6.12 -10.11 6.98
CA TYR A 121 5.55 -8.78 6.79
C TYR A 121 4.04 -8.86 6.59
N GLN A 122 3.56 -9.83 5.83
CA GLN A 122 2.15 -9.94 5.46
C GLN A 122 1.26 -10.49 6.56
N LEU A 123 1.77 -11.39 7.41
CA LEU A 123 0.94 -12.02 8.43
C LEU A 123 0.27 -11.03 9.38
N PRO A 124 1.00 -10.08 9.99
CA PRO A 124 0.32 -9.09 10.84
C PRO A 124 -0.68 -8.26 10.06
N ARG A 125 -0.40 -7.98 8.80
CA ARG A 125 -1.29 -7.17 7.96
C ARG A 125 -2.55 -7.93 7.58
N ALA A 126 -2.43 -9.21 7.25
CA ALA A 126 -3.57 -10.04 6.97
C ALA A 126 -4.46 -10.21 8.20
N SER A 127 -3.86 -10.39 9.36
CA SER A 127 -4.59 -10.50 10.62
C SER A 127 -5.33 -9.21 10.93
N ALA A 128 -4.68 -8.07 10.77
CA ALA A 128 -5.30 -6.76 11.00
C ALA A 128 -6.45 -6.54 10.03
N LYS A 129 -6.26 -6.90 8.77
CA LYS A 129 -7.30 -6.75 7.75
C LYS A 129 -8.53 -7.57 8.10
N THR A 130 -8.33 -8.81 8.53
CA THR A 130 -9.44 -9.68 8.92
C THR A 130 -10.20 -9.12 10.11
N SER A 131 -9.49 -8.69 11.13
CA SER A 131 -10.10 -8.12 12.33
C SER A 131 -10.89 -6.85 12.03
N LEU A 132 -10.32 -5.97 11.22
CA LEU A 132 -10.98 -4.71 10.88
C LEU A 132 -12.18 -4.94 9.98
N ALA A 133 -12.10 -5.88 9.06
CA ALA A 133 -13.23 -6.22 8.20
C ALA A 133 -14.38 -6.78 9.01
N LYS A 134 -14.10 -7.62 9.99
CA LYS A 134 -15.13 -8.15 10.88
C LYS A 134 -15.79 -7.05 11.67
N ARG A 135 -15.04 -6.10 12.17
CA ARG A 135 -15.60 -4.98 12.92
C ARG A 135 -16.52 -4.15 12.07
N ASP A 136 -16.16 -3.96 10.80
CA ASP A 136 -17.01 -3.21 9.87
C ASP A 136 -18.30 -3.93 9.54
N GLU A 137 -18.27 -5.25 9.51
CA GLU A 137 -19.44 -6.04 9.21
C GLU A 137 -20.42 -6.13 10.37
N ARG A 138 -20.01 -5.74 11.55
CA ARG A 138 -20.88 -5.76 12.70
C ARG A 138 -21.60 -4.46 12.82
N PRO A 139 -22.83 -4.43 12.53
CA PRO A 139 -23.59 -3.23 12.71
C PRO A 139 -23.71 -2.99 14.20
N GLY A 140 -23.14 -2.03 14.58
CA GLY A 140 -23.24 -1.78 15.93
C GLY A 140 -22.79 -2.90 16.76
N PHE A 141 -22.65 -3.36 16.61
CA PHE A 141 -22.45 -4.25 17.01
C PHE A 141 -22.78 -4.90 17.78
N MET A 142 -23.19 -5.04 17.80
CA MET A 142 -23.64 -5.60 18.34
C MET A 142 -23.93 -6.59 18.37
N VAL A 143 -24.02 -6.84 18.31
CA VAL A 143 -24.48 -7.62 18.23
C VAL A 143 -24.25 -8.62 18.42
N LEU A 144 -24.44 -9.14 18.58
CA LEU A 144 -24.45 -10.11 18.81
C LEU A 144 -23.68 -11.02 18.68
N GLY A 145 -23.31 -11.41 19.02
CA GLY A 145 -22.55 -12.41 19.24
C GLY A 145 -22.06 -13.19 18.17
N ASP A 146 -22.16 -12.79 17.15
CA ASP A 146 -21.70 -13.53 16.08
C ASP A 146 -20.27 -13.43 15.98
N TYR A 147 -19.62 -13.45 16.91
CA TYR A 147 -18.23 -13.45 16.84
C TYR A 147 -17.65 -14.64 17.52
#